data_edc88fb3923bf5e1ef5bfd4f6ebabbfb
#
_entry.id   edc88fb3923bf5e1ef5bfd4f6ebabbfb
#
_cell.length_a   1.000
_cell.length_b   1.000
_cell.length_c   1.000
_cell.angle_alpha   90.00
_cell.angle_beta   90.00
_cell.angle_gamma   90.00
#
_symmetry.space_group_name_H-M   'P 1'
#
loop_
_entity.id
_entity.type
_entity.pdbx_description
1 polymer ?
#
loop_
_entity_poly.entity_id
_entity_poly.type
_entity_poly.pdbx_seq_one_letter_code
_entity_poly.pdbx_strand_id
1 'polypeptide(L)'
;MTVPALSGWWNGSFTVKEFPFMREFFIQKNEQSSYQVGKRGLFMQAIVETLFDAVYLTSVIAIGVTMIVKSRGNKEYWLFGIMAVVLGAGDAFHLVPRALALCTTGLENFIVPLGIGKFITSITMTIFYIILYYVWRVRYKVNGQNGITAAVYLLSALRIALCFFPQNAWLSANAPLSWGIYRNIPFALLGLLIIVLFYRSARQAKDRAFRNMWLTIVLSFGFYIPVVLWADVVPMIGMLMIPKTCAYVWTVLILSLIHI
;
A
#
# COMPACT_ATOMS: atom_id res chain seq x y z
N MET A 1 37.40 -20.61 -3.25
CA MET A 1 37.62 -20.28 -1.83
C MET A 1 38.83 -21.10 -1.34
N THR A 2 39.89 -20.44 -1.00
CA THR A 2 41.07 -21.01 -0.39
C THR A 2 40.89 -21.01 1.11
N VAL A 3 40.89 -22.19 1.72
CA VAL A 3 40.94 -22.35 3.17
C VAL A 3 42.37 -22.12 3.62
N PRO A 4 42.70 -21.24 4.58
CA PRO A 4 44.05 -21.08 5.05
C PRO A 4 44.54 -22.37 5.76
N ALA A 5 45.63 -22.92 5.30
CA ALA A 5 46.28 -24.06 5.88
C ALA A 5 46.82 -23.72 7.27
N LEU A 6 46.57 -24.59 8.24
CA LEU A 6 47.28 -24.64 9.52
C LEU A 6 48.79 -24.75 9.22
N SER A 7 49.50 -23.79 9.72
CA SER A 7 50.92 -23.54 9.48
C SER A 7 51.81 -24.76 9.80
N GLY A 8 52.65 -25.10 8.85
CA GLY A 8 53.93 -25.72 9.05
C GLY A 8 53.95 -27.21 8.82
N TRP A 9 53.93 -27.68 7.58
CA TRP A 9 54.63 -28.92 7.16
C TRP A 9 54.23 -29.43 5.77
N TRP A 10 53.35 -28.68 4.98
CA TRP A 10 53.05 -29.12 3.59
C TRP A 10 52.89 -27.91 2.65
N ASN A 11 53.78 -27.80 1.67
CA ASN A 11 53.71 -26.87 0.55
C ASN A 11 52.81 -27.44 -0.58
N GLY A 12 51.54 -27.74 -0.27
CA GLY A 12 50.56 -28.19 -1.27
C GLY A 12 49.25 -27.45 -1.08
N SER A 13 48.88 -26.61 -2.02
CA SER A 13 47.54 -26.01 -2.06
C SER A 13 46.54 -27.09 -2.45
N PHE A 14 45.86 -27.68 -1.46
CA PHE A 14 44.71 -28.56 -1.72
C PHE A 14 43.55 -27.74 -2.27
N THR A 15 43.13 -27.98 -3.51
CA THR A 15 41.91 -27.46 -4.06
C THR A 15 40.80 -28.47 -3.81
N VAL A 16 39.63 -27.97 -3.36
CA VAL A 16 38.41 -28.78 -3.08
C VAL A 16 37.96 -29.62 -4.29
N LYS A 17 38.57 -29.40 -5.47
CA LYS A 17 38.30 -30.15 -6.71
C LYS A 17 38.77 -31.62 -6.67
N GLU A 18 39.68 -31.98 -5.79
CA GLU A 18 40.29 -33.33 -5.76
C GLU A 18 39.48 -34.36 -4.94
N PHE A 19 38.45 -33.88 -4.18
CA PHE A 19 37.60 -34.76 -3.39
C PHE A 19 36.12 -34.55 -3.75
N PRO A 20 35.53 -35.35 -4.64
CA PRO A 20 34.13 -35.22 -5.05
C PRO A 20 33.15 -35.19 -3.87
N PHE A 21 33.38 -36.03 -2.86
CA PHE A 21 32.56 -36.10 -1.65
C PHE A 21 32.60 -34.80 -0.84
N MET A 22 33.76 -34.19 -0.68
CA MET A 22 33.91 -32.91 0.03
C MET A 22 33.24 -31.77 -0.75
N ARG A 23 33.32 -31.77 -2.08
CA ARG A 23 32.65 -30.82 -2.94
C ARG A 23 31.14 -30.89 -2.78
N GLU A 24 30.56 -32.07 -2.87
CA GLU A 24 29.12 -32.31 -2.66
C GLU A 24 28.69 -31.86 -1.25
N PHE A 25 29.45 -32.19 -0.22
CA PHE A 25 29.15 -31.77 1.15
C PHE A 25 29.18 -30.23 1.31
N PHE A 26 30.15 -29.52 0.72
CA PHE A 26 30.22 -28.08 0.78
C PHE A 26 29.11 -27.39 -0.06
N ILE A 27 28.75 -27.97 -1.20
CA ILE A 27 27.65 -27.50 -2.03
C ILE A 27 26.32 -27.63 -1.24
N GLN A 28 26.06 -28.83 -0.71
CA GLN A 28 24.84 -29.09 0.05
C GLN A 28 24.75 -28.24 1.32
N LYS A 29 25.87 -28.03 2.02
CA LYS A 29 25.91 -27.14 3.20
C LYS A 29 25.70 -25.69 2.83
N ASN A 30 26.22 -25.20 1.72
CA ASN A 30 26.00 -23.84 1.24
C ASN A 30 24.56 -23.63 0.77
N GLU A 31 23.96 -24.58 0.05
CA GLU A 31 22.57 -24.54 -0.35
C GLU A 31 21.64 -24.54 0.87
N GLN A 32 21.90 -25.40 1.85
CA GLN A 32 21.12 -25.46 3.08
C GLN A 32 21.26 -24.17 3.91
N SER A 33 22.46 -23.59 3.98
CA SER A 33 22.69 -22.30 4.63
C SER A 33 21.96 -21.16 3.93
N SER A 34 22.03 -21.09 2.60
CA SER A 34 21.33 -20.08 1.79
C SER A 34 19.80 -20.21 1.91
N TYR A 35 19.30 -21.44 1.92
CA TYR A 35 17.87 -21.73 2.14
C TYR A 35 17.41 -21.26 3.53
N GLN A 36 18.19 -21.53 4.58
CA GLN A 36 17.87 -21.12 5.96
C GLN A 36 17.92 -19.59 6.12
N VAL A 37 18.87 -18.92 5.49
CA VAL A 37 18.97 -17.45 5.49
C VAL A 37 17.78 -16.84 4.76
N GLY A 38 17.40 -17.39 3.59
CA GLY A 38 16.22 -16.95 2.84
C GLY A 38 14.92 -17.13 3.65
N LYS A 39 14.75 -18.29 4.29
CA LYS A 39 13.57 -18.59 5.12
C LYS A 39 13.46 -17.67 6.34
N ARG A 40 14.58 -17.36 7.01
CA ARG A 40 14.62 -16.40 8.11
C ARG A 40 14.27 -14.98 7.63
N GLY A 41 14.78 -14.56 6.47
CA GLY A 41 14.46 -13.26 5.89
C GLY A 41 12.97 -13.11 5.59
N LEU A 42 12.36 -14.11 4.97
CA LEU A 42 10.92 -14.14 4.69
C LEU A 42 10.08 -14.13 5.98
N PHE A 43 10.49 -14.86 6.99
CA PHE A 43 9.80 -14.90 8.28
C PHE A 43 9.86 -13.54 9.01
N MET A 44 11.02 -12.90 9.03
CA MET A 44 11.17 -11.57 9.61
C MET A 44 10.35 -10.53 8.85
N GLN A 45 10.33 -10.59 7.52
CA GLN A 45 9.49 -9.73 6.70
C GLN A 45 8.00 -9.91 7.03
N ALA A 46 7.54 -11.16 7.15
CA ALA A 46 6.16 -11.48 7.49
C ALA A 46 5.75 -10.88 8.85
N ILE A 47 6.61 -11.01 9.87
CA ILE A 47 6.34 -10.45 11.20
C ILE A 47 6.25 -8.91 11.15
N VAL A 48 7.24 -8.27 10.53
CA VAL A 48 7.31 -6.80 10.47
C VAL A 48 6.11 -6.24 9.68
N GLU A 49 5.77 -6.85 8.54
CA GLU A 49 4.63 -6.45 7.71
C GLU A 49 3.32 -6.63 8.47
N THR A 50 3.10 -7.80 9.10
CA THR A 50 1.88 -8.08 9.87
C THR A 50 1.72 -7.14 11.07
N LEU A 51 2.79 -6.87 11.80
CA LEU A 51 2.76 -5.94 12.95
C LEU A 51 2.45 -4.51 12.48
N PHE A 52 3.09 -4.07 11.41
CA PHE A 52 2.83 -2.77 10.81
C PHE A 52 1.37 -2.63 10.38
N ASP A 53 0.83 -3.63 9.68
CA ASP A 53 -0.56 -3.63 9.22
C ASP A 53 -1.56 -3.61 10.38
N ALA A 54 -1.30 -4.37 11.44
CA ALA A 54 -2.13 -4.38 12.65
C ALA A 54 -2.15 -3.02 13.35
N VAL A 55 -0.98 -2.39 13.54
CA VAL A 55 -0.87 -1.06 14.13
C VAL A 55 -1.54 -0.01 13.24
N TYR A 56 -1.33 -0.08 11.93
CA TYR A 56 -1.96 0.80 10.96
C TYR A 56 -3.48 0.74 11.02
N LEU A 57 -4.06 -0.45 10.84
CA LEU A 57 -5.52 -0.63 10.81
C LEU A 57 -6.16 -0.19 12.11
N THR A 58 -5.59 -0.61 13.25
CA THR A 58 -6.11 -0.24 14.56
C THR A 58 -6.06 1.28 14.77
N SER A 59 -4.94 1.92 14.45
CA SER A 59 -4.76 3.35 14.63
C SER A 59 -5.72 4.17 13.76
N VAL A 60 -5.81 3.84 12.47
CA VAL A 60 -6.64 4.61 11.52
C VAL A 60 -8.11 4.47 11.85
N ILE A 61 -8.58 3.25 12.17
CA ILE A 61 -9.98 3.02 12.54
C ILE A 61 -10.29 3.72 13.89
N ALA A 62 -9.43 3.60 14.90
CA ALA A 62 -9.62 4.23 16.21
C ALA A 62 -9.68 5.77 16.08
N ILE A 63 -8.76 6.38 15.30
CA ILE A 63 -8.77 7.81 15.01
C ILE A 63 -10.09 8.18 14.30
N GLY A 64 -10.47 7.44 13.27
CA GLY A 64 -11.69 7.70 12.51
C GLY A 64 -12.95 7.66 13.36
N VAL A 65 -13.12 6.60 14.18
CA VAL A 65 -14.25 6.47 15.11
C VAL A 65 -14.26 7.60 16.13
N THR A 66 -13.09 7.93 16.71
CA THR A 66 -12.96 9.03 17.67
C THR A 66 -13.38 10.36 17.06
N MET A 67 -12.99 10.62 15.80
CA MET A 67 -13.36 11.83 15.08
C MET A 67 -14.87 11.88 14.81
N ILE A 68 -15.52 10.76 14.45
CA ILE A 68 -16.96 10.70 14.23
C ILE A 68 -17.70 11.00 15.54
N VAL A 69 -17.33 10.34 16.64
CA VAL A 69 -17.97 10.50 17.95
C VAL A 69 -17.79 11.93 18.49
N LYS A 70 -16.59 12.50 18.34
CA LYS A 70 -16.26 13.84 18.82
C LYS A 70 -16.65 14.97 17.85
N SER A 71 -17.26 14.67 16.72
CA SER A 71 -17.56 15.68 15.67
C SER A 71 -18.51 16.79 16.13
N ARG A 72 -19.46 16.50 17.05
CA ARG A 72 -20.40 17.47 17.65
C ARG A 72 -21.02 18.44 16.62
N GLY A 73 -21.35 17.94 15.41
CA GLY A 73 -21.92 18.73 14.32
C GLY A 73 -20.90 19.41 13.39
N ASN A 74 -19.62 19.30 13.65
CA ASN A 74 -18.59 19.76 12.71
C ASN A 74 -18.51 18.79 11.53
N LYS A 75 -19.04 19.25 10.35
CA LYS A 75 -19.09 18.45 9.13
C LYS A 75 -17.70 18.04 8.60
N GLU A 76 -16.71 18.92 8.74
CA GLU A 76 -15.34 18.64 8.29
C GLU A 76 -14.76 17.48 9.10
N TYR A 77 -14.89 17.53 10.43
CA TYR A 77 -14.38 16.53 11.34
C TYR A 77 -15.08 15.17 11.16
N TRP A 78 -16.38 15.19 10.92
CA TRP A 78 -17.20 14.01 10.63
C TRP A 78 -16.80 13.34 9.31
N LEU A 79 -16.61 14.12 8.24
CA LEU A 79 -16.17 13.61 6.93
C LEU A 79 -14.78 12.96 7.02
N PHE A 80 -13.84 13.57 7.74
CA PHE A 80 -12.52 13.00 7.97
C PHE A 80 -12.59 11.69 8.75
N GLY A 81 -13.45 11.63 9.78
CA GLY A 81 -13.67 10.40 10.52
C GLY A 81 -14.20 9.27 9.64
N ILE A 82 -15.22 9.55 8.82
CA ILE A 82 -15.73 8.55 7.86
C ILE A 82 -14.65 8.17 6.85
N MET A 83 -13.90 9.13 6.33
CA MET A 83 -12.80 8.89 5.39
C MET A 83 -11.75 7.92 5.98
N ALA A 84 -11.36 8.12 7.24
CA ALA A 84 -10.43 7.25 7.94
C ALA A 84 -11.00 5.84 8.15
N VAL A 85 -12.26 5.72 8.57
CA VAL A 85 -12.93 4.42 8.74
C VAL A 85 -13.04 3.68 7.40
N VAL A 86 -13.44 4.36 6.32
CA VAL A 86 -13.53 3.77 4.97
C VAL A 86 -12.16 3.28 4.49
N LEU A 87 -11.10 4.07 4.75
CA LEU A 87 -9.73 3.69 4.43
C LEU A 87 -9.33 2.41 5.18
N GLY A 88 -9.40 2.43 6.51
CA GLY A 88 -8.98 1.30 7.34
C GLY A 88 -9.82 0.05 7.11
N ALA A 89 -11.15 0.17 7.04
CA ALA A 89 -12.04 -0.95 6.76
C ALA A 89 -11.82 -1.52 5.36
N GLY A 90 -11.62 -0.67 4.35
CA GLY A 90 -11.34 -1.10 2.98
C GLY A 90 -10.02 -1.85 2.85
N ASP A 91 -8.96 -1.32 3.46
CA ASP A 91 -7.65 -1.94 3.45
C ASP A 91 -7.61 -3.24 4.24
N ALA A 92 -8.41 -3.38 5.32
CA ALA A 92 -8.50 -4.61 6.12
C ALA A 92 -8.87 -5.83 5.27
N PHE A 93 -9.75 -5.69 4.26
CA PHE A 93 -10.12 -6.79 3.36
C PHE A 93 -8.96 -7.34 2.55
N HIS A 94 -7.90 -6.56 2.36
CA HIS A 94 -6.69 -7.02 1.66
C HIS A 94 -5.56 -7.37 2.64
N LEU A 95 -5.33 -6.54 3.66
CA LEU A 95 -4.20 -6.69 4.58
C LEU A 95 -4.38 -7.87 5.53
N VAL A 96 -5.61 -8.13 6.05
CA VAL A 96 -5.85 -9.26 6.94
C VAL A 96 -5.60 -10.61 6.23
N PRO A 97 -6.17 -10.90 5.04
CA PRO A 97 -5.82 -12.12 4.32
C PRO A 97 -4.33 -12.21 3.97
N ARG A 98 -3.66 -11.09 3.68
CA ARG A 98 -2.23 -11.06 3.39
C ARG A 98 -1.41 -11.44 4.62
N ALA A 99 -1.70 -10.87 5.78
CA ALA A 99 -1.06 -11.20 7.05
C ALA A 99 -1.26 -12.68 7.40
N LEU A 100 -2.48 -13.19 7.26
CA LEU A 100 -2.78 -14.61 7.48
C LEU A 100 -1.98 -15.51 6.52
N ALA A 101 -1.92 -15.16 5.24
CA ALA A 101 -1.16 -15.90 4.24
C ALA A 101 0.34 -15.96 4.59
N LEU A 102 0.92 -14.82 4.98
CA LEU A 102 2.33 -14.73 5.34
C LEU A 102 2.66 -15.52 6.64
N CYS A 103 1.73 -15.56 7.58
CA CYS A 103 1.92 -16.23 8.86
C CYS A 103 1.56 -17.73 8.85
N THR A 104 0.89 -18.24 7.79
CA THR A 104 0.41 -19.63 7.73
C THR A 104 0.95 -20.42 6.54
N THR A 105 0.18 -20.50 5.47
CA THR A 105 0.40 -21.45 4.37
C THR A 105 1.01 -20.81 3.12
N GLY A 106 1.30 -19.51 3.14
CA GLY A 106 1.85 -18.75 2.02
C GLY A 106 0.78 -18.10 1.13
N LEU A 107 1.21 -17.13 0.32
CA LEU A 107 0.34 -16.31 -0.53
C LEU A 107 -0.40 -17.13 -1.59
N GLU A 108 0.16 -18.25 -2.00
CA GLU A 108 -0.38 -19.13 -3.05
C GLU A 108 -1.75 -19.74 -2.67
N ASN A 109 -1.97 -19.99 -1.37
CA ASN A 109 -3.23 -20.53 -0.86
C ASN A 109 -4.30 -19.46 -0.58
N PHE A 110 -3.94 -18.18 -0.70
CA PHE A 110 -4.83 -17.05 -0.41
C PHE A 110 -5.17 -16.21 -1.65
N ILE A 111 -5.01 -16.75 -2.86
CA ILE A 111 -5.27 -16.04 -4.12
C ILE A 111 -6.68 -15.44 -4.14
N VAL A 112 -7.70 -16.23 -3.80
CA VAL A 112 -9.10 -15.78 -3.80
C VAL A 112 -9.38 -14.69 -2.76
N PRO A 113 -9.04 -14.86 -1.46
CA PRO A 113 -9.21 -13.81 -0.45
C PRO A 113 -8.45 -12.51 -0.80
N LEU A 114 -7.22 -12.64 -1.30
CA LEU A 114 -6.41 -11.49 -1.73
C LEU A 114 -7.02 -10.77 -2.93
N GLY A 115 -7.57 -11.52 -3.89
CA GLY A 115 -8.25 -10.96 -5.05
C GLY A 115 -9.51 -10.19 -4.68
N ILE A 116 -10.36 -10.76 -3.81
CA ILE A 116 -11.54 -10.08 -3.26
C ILE A 116 -11.12 -8.83 -2.49
N GLY A 117 -10.07 -8.92 -1.67
CA GLY A 117 -9.52 -7.78 -0.95
C GLY A 117 -9.07 -6.65 -1.87
N LYS A 118 -8.33 -6.96 -2.94
CA LYS A 118 -7.90 -5.99 -3.97
C LYS A 118 -9.11 -5.31 -4.65
N PHE A 119 -10.15 -6.08 -4.96
CA PHE A 119 -11.38 -5.55 -5.55
C PHE A 119 -12.08 -4.57 -4.59
N ILE A 120 -12.33 -4.97 -3.34
CA ILE A 120 -12.95 -4.12 -2.31
C ILE A 120 -12.12 -2.87 -2.07
N THR A 121 -10.81 -3.00 -1.89
CA THR A 121 -9.90 -1.85 -1.70
C THR A 121 -9.94 -0.90 -2.89
N SER A 122 -10.08 -1.39 -4.12
CA SER A 122 -10.21 -0.53 -5.31
C SER A 122 -11.45 0.35 -5.26
N ILE A 123 -12.57 -0.18 -4.77
CA ILE A 123 -13.82 0.57 -4.60
C ILE A 123 -13.74 1.54 -3.42
N THR A 124 -13.30 1.07 -2.25
CA THR A 124 -13.22 1.89 -1.03
C THR A 124 -12.22 3.03 -1.18
N MET A 125 -11.12 2.84 -1.90
CA MET A 125 -10.19 3.91 -2.24
C MET A 125 -10.83 4.97 -3.17
N THR A 126 -11.72 4.57 -4.07
CA THR A 126 -12.47 5.54 -4.88
C THR A 126 -13.41 6.36 -4.00
N ILE A 127 -14.11 5.71 -3.08
CA ILE A 127 -14.99 6.37 -2.11
C ILE A 127 -14.19 7.33 -1.20
N PHE A 128 -13.00 6.90 -0.75
CA PHE A 128 -12.07 7.74 0.01
C PHE A 128 -11.76 9.05 -0.72
N TYR A 129 -11.44 9.01 -2.03
CA TYR A 129 -11.15 10.22 -2.81
C TYR A 129 -12.39 11.08 -3.06
N ILE A 130 -13.59 10.48 -3.18
CA ILE A 130 -14.85 11.25 -3.22
C ILE A 130 -15.05 12.00 -1.89
N ILE A 131 -14.85 11.34 -0.75
CA ILE A 131 -14.97 11.97 0.56
C ILE A 131 -13.93 13.09 0.70
N LEU A 132 -12.69 12.86 0.29
CA LEU A 132 -11.61 13.83 0.31
C LEU A 132 -11.95 15.08 -0.54
N TYR A 133 -12.63 14.90 -1.67
CA TYR A 133 -13.19 15.99 -2.45
C TYR A 133 -14.23 16.81 -1.64
N TYR A 134 -15.12 16.14 -0.92
CA TYR A 134 -16.10 16.83 -0.08
C TYR A 134 -15.48 17.53 1.11
N VAL A 135 -14.41 16.95 1.69
CA VAL A 135 -13.58 17.63 2.70
C VAL A 135 -13.04 18.95 2.15
N TRP A 136 -12.46 18.93 0.95
CA TRP A 136 -11.99 20.13 0.27
C TRP A 136 -13.11 21.17 0.12
N ARG A 137 -14.32 20.76 -0.32
CA ARG A 137 -15.47 21.67 -0.48
C ARG A 137 -15.89 22.31 0.83
N VAL A 138 -15.97 21.53 1.91
CA VAL A 138 -16.36 22.02 3.23
C VAL A 138 -15.28 22.95 3.79
N ARG A 139 -14.00 22.56 3.72
CA ARG A 139 -12.87 23.34 4.23
C ARG A 139 -12.78 24.72 3.61
N TYR A 140 -12.86 24.80 2.30
CA TYR A 140 -12.72 26.06 1.56
C TYR A 140 -14.07 26.72 1.21
N LYS A 141 -15.19 26.21 1.76
CA LYS A 141 -16.55 26.75 1.56
C LYS A 141 -16.89 26.93 0.07
N VAL A 142 -16.47 25.98 -0.76
CA VAL A 142 -16.63 26.04 -2.21
C VAL A 142 -18.06 25.67 -2.61
N ASN A 143 -18.75 26.60 -3.27
CA ASN A 143 -20.09 26.42 -3.80
C ASN A 143 -20.08 26.52 -5.33
N GLY A 144 -21.02 25.85 -6.00
CA GLY A 144 -21.29 26.06 -7.43
C GLY A 144 -20.29 25.46 -8.44
N GLN A 145 -19.30 24.66 -8.02
CA GLN A 145 -18.30 24.05 -8.90
C GLN A 145 -18.84 22.77 -9.58
N ASN A 146 -19.95 22.88 -10.33
CA ASN A 146 -20.64 21.73 -10.91
C ASN A 146 -19.78 20.94 -11.90
N GLY A 147 -18.92 21.60 -12.68
CA GLY A 147 -18.02 20.95 -13.62
C GLY A 147 -16.98 20.07 -12.93
N ILE A 148 -16.38 20.55 -11.84
CA ILE A 148 -15.42 19.76 -11.05
C ILE A 148 -16.13 18.58 -10.36
N THR A 149 -17.32 18.83 -9.81
CA THR A 149 -18.14 17.77 -9.19
C THR A 149 -18.49 16.68 -10.21
N ALA A 150 -18.91 17.05 -11.41
CA ALA A 150 -19.19 16.12 -12.50
C ALA A 150 -17.95 15.33 -12.91
N ALA A 151 -16.77 15.97 -13.01
CA ALA A 151 -15.52 15.30 -13.31
C ALA A 151 -15.14 14.26 -12.23
N VAL A 152 -15.28 14.61 -10.94
CA VAL A 152 -15.02 13.69 -9.83
C VAL A 152 -15.92 12.45 -9.91
N TYR A 153 -17.23 12.65 -10.11
CA TYR A 153 -18.17 11.53 -10.22
C TYR A 153 -17.96 10.70 -11.47
N LEU A 154 -17.67 11.33 -12.62
CA LEU A 154 -17.41 10.63 -13.88
C LEU A 154 -16.17 9.74 -13.76
N LEU A 155 -15.06 10.28 -13.25
CA LEU A 155 -13.82 9.50 -13.05
C LEU A 155 -14.01 8.37 -12.04
N SER A 156 -14.77 8.64 -10.96
CA SER A 156 -15.07 7.62 -9.94
C SER A 156 -15.98 6.52 -10.50
N ALA A 157 -17.03 6.87 -11.22
CA ALA A 157 -17.94 5.92 -11.85
C ALA A 157 -17.22 5.08 -12.92
N LEU A 158 -16.39 5.70 -13.75
CA LEU A 158 -15.57 5.00 -14.75
C LEU A 158 -14.62 4.01 -14.09
N ARG A 159 -13.94 4.42 -13.01
CA ARG A 159 -13.06 3.49 -12.27
C ARG A 159 -13.83 2.31 -11.69
N ILE A 160 -14.94 2.58 -11.00
CA ILE A 160 -15.76 1.53 -10.39
C ILE A 160 -16.27 0.58 -11.48
N ALA A 161 -16.80 1.11 -12.60
CA ALA A 161 -17.23 0.30 -13.74
C ALA A 161 -16.09 -0.59 -14.27
N LEU A 162 -14.88 -0.05 -14.46
CA LEU A 162 -13.72 -0.82 -14.89
C LEU A 162 -13.35 -1.94 -13.90
N CYS A 163 -13.55 -1.75 -12.59
CA CYS A 163 -13.30 -2.79 -11.60
C CYS A 163 -14.26 -3.98 -11.70
N PHE A 164 -15.48 -3.78 -12.20
CA PHE A 164 -16.47 -4.85 -12.36
C PHE A 164 -16.27 -5.72 -13.62
N PHE A 165 -15.39 -5.33 -14.53
CA PHE A 165 -15.12 -6.15 -15.71
C PHE A 165 -14.44 -7.47 -15.34
N PRO A 166 -14.93 -8.62 -15.85
CA PRO A 166 -14.38 -9.94 -15.53
C PRO A 166 -12.94 -10.13 -16.00
N GLN A 167 -12.50 -9.35 -16.99
CA GLN A 167 -11.13 -9.35 -17.50
C GLN A 167 -10.08 -8.89 -16.45
N ASN A 168 -10.50 -8.28 -15.33
CA ASN A 168 -9.60 -8.03 -14.20
C ASN A 168 -9.05 -9.31 -13.57
N ALA A 169 -9.74 -10.44 -13.76
CA ALA A 169 -9.33 -11.76 -13.25
C ALA A 169 -8.94 -11.73 -11.76
N TRP A 170 -9.74 -11.06 -10.91
CA TRP A 170 -9.45 -10.83 -9.50
C TRP A 170 -9.13 -12.10 -8.71
N LEU A 171 -9.73 -13.22 -9.10
CA LEU A 171 -9.59 -14.52 -8.43
C LEU A 171 -8.48 -15.39 -9.02
N SER A 172 -7.69 -14.86 -9.94
CA SER A 172 -6.60 -15.55 -10.61
C SER A 172 -5.24 -15.10 -10.08
N ALA A 173 -4.29 -16.04 -10.01
CA ALA A 173 -2.89 -15.73 -9.73
C ALA A 173 -2.24 -14.87 -10.83
N ASN A 174 -2.71 -15.02 -12.08
CA ASN A 174 -2.18 -14.37 -13.27
C ASN A 174 -3.13 -13.27 -13.78
N ALA A 175 -3.43 -12.27 -12.94
CA ALA A 175 -4.24 -11.14 -13.37
C ALA A 175 -3.50 -10.30 -14.43
N PRO A 176 -4.14 -9.91 -15.56
CA PRO A 176 -3.46 -9.18 -16.61
C PRO A 176 -3.09 -7.75 -16.17
N LEU A 177 -1.82 -7.38 -16.35
CA LEU A 177 -1.29 -6.06 -16.02
C LEU A 177 -2.04 -4.92 -16.74
N SER A 178 -2.44 -5.15 -18.00
CA SER A 178 -3.18 -4.17 -18.80
C SER A 178 -4.46 -3.69 -18.12
N TRP A 179 -5.25 -4.61 -17.55
CA TRP A 179 -6.45 -4.26 -16.80
C TRP A 179 -6.15 -3.60 -15.47
N GLY A 180 -5.01 -3.97 -14.86
CA GLY A 180 -4.44 -3.23 -13.73
C GLY A 180 -4.20 -1.76 -14.07
N ILE A 181 -3.61 -1.48 -15.24
CA ILE A 181 -3.36 -0.12 -15.73
C ILE A 181 -4.67 0.60 -16.06
N TYR A 182 -5.55 -0.03 -16.87
CA TYR A 182 -6.78 0.62 -17.33
C TYR A 182 -7.67 1.12 -16.17
N ARG A 183 -7.87 0.32 -15.13
CA ARG A 183 -8.66 0.75 -13.97
C ARG A 183 -7.97 1.82 -13.12
N ASN A 184 -6.64 1.92 -13.19
CA ASN A 184 -5.89 2.90 -12.41
C ASN A 184 -5.69 4.24 -13.14
N ILE A 185 -5.92 4.34 -14.46
CA ILE A 185 -5.88 5.62 -15.20
C ILE A 185 -6.91 6.62 -14.65
N PRO A 186 -8.22 6.31 -14.57
CA PRO A 186 -9.18 7.25 -14.02
C PRO A 186 -8.92 7.57 -12.55
N PHE A 187 -8.33 6.66 -11.79
CA PHE A 187 -7.91 6.89 -10.42
C PHE A 187 -6.75 7.88 -10.30
N ALA A 188 -5.76 7.75 -11.15
CA ALA A 188 -4.63 8.68 -11.19
C ALA A 188 -5.09 10.08 -11.62
N LEU A 189 -6.01 10.18 -12.57
CA LEU A 189 -6.62 11.46 -12.98
C LEU A 189 -7.44 12.08 -11.84
N LEU A 190 -8.22 11.27 -11.11
CA LEU A 190 -8.94 11.72 -9.93
C LEU A 190 -7.97 12.23 -8.85
N GLY A 191 -6.91 11.49 -8.57
CA GLY A 191 -5.86 11.88 -7.63
C GLY A 191 -5.19 13.19 -8.04
N LEU A 192 -4.82 13.33 -9.31
CA LEU A 192 -4.24 14.56 -9.84
C LEU A 192 -5.18 15.77 -9.68
N LEU A 193 -6.47 15.59 -9.99
CA LEU A 193 -7.48 16.62 -9.78
C LEU A 193 -7.51 17.07 -8.31
N ILE A 194 -7.56 16.14 -7.37
CA ILE A 194 -7.59 16.45 -5.93
C ILE A 194 -6.28 17.13 -5.48
N ILE A 195 -5.12 16.69 -5.97
CA ILE A 195 -3.83 17.35 -5.71
C ILE A 195 -3.87 18.83 -6.11
N VAL A 196 -4.33 19.11 -7.33
CA VAL A 196 -4.41 20.48 -7.86
C VAL A 196 -5.38 21.34 -7.03
N LEU A 197 -6.52 20.78 -6.63
CA LEU A 197 -7.52 21.48 -5.81
C LEU A 197 -6.94 21.86 -4.45
N PHE A 198 -6.34 20.92 -3.72
CA PHE A 198 -5.75 21.21 -2.41
C PHE A 198 -4.56 22.16 -2.51
N TYR A 199 -3.66 21.95 -3.49
CA TYR A 199 -2.49 22.80 -3.67
C TYR A 199 -2.88 24.28 -3.91
N ARG A 200 -3.80 24.52 -4.86
CA ARG A 200 -4.25 25.88 -5.18
C ARG A 200 -4.99 26.54 -4.01
N SER A 201 -5.95 25.83 -3.41
CA SER A 201 -6.77 26.37 -2.33
C SER A 201 -5.96 26.62 -1.07
N ALA A 202 -5.07 25.71 -0.68
CA ALA A 202 -4.22 25.90 0.50
C ALA A 202 -3.29 27.10 0.35
N ARG A 203 -2.74 27.33 -0.87
CA ARG A 203 -1.92 28.51 -1.15
C ARG A 203 -2.72 29.81 -1.14
N GLN A 204 -3.90 29.83 -1.77
CA GLN A 204 -4.75 31.02 -1.83
C GLN A 204 -5.27 31.40 -0.44
N ALA A 205 -5.69 30.44 0.35
CA ALA A 205 -6.19 30.64 1.70
C ALA A 205 -5.09 30.81 2.74
N LYS A 206 -3.79 30.65 2.39
CA LYS A 206 -2.64 30.59 3.33
C LYS A 206 -2.89 29.59 4.46
N ASP A 207 -3.56 28.49 4.18
CA ASP A 207 -3.97 27.48 5.15
C ASP A 207 -2.74 26.66 5.61
N ARG A 208 -2.25 26.95 6.81
CA ARG A 208 -1.10 26.26 7.39
C ARG A 208 -1.38 24.78 7.68
N ALA A 209 -2.61 24.46 8.05
CA ALA A 209 -3.03 23.12 8.44
C ALA A 209 -3.04 22.15 7.23
N PHE A 210 -3.64 22.57 6.13
CA PHE A 210 -3.77 21.77 4.90
C PHE A 210 -2.66 22.02 3.88
N ARG A 211 -1.64 22.79 4.22
CA ARG A 211 -0.55 23.13 3.31
C ARG A 211 0.10 21.92 2.66
N ASN A 212 0.23 20.84 3.41
CA ASN A 212 0.92 19.64 2.99
C ASN A 212 -0.05 18.51 2.51
N MET A 213 -1.36 18.74 2.49
CA MET A 213 -2.34 17.73 2.07
C MET A 213 -2.09 17.22 0.64
N TRP A 214 -1.77 18.12 -0.28
CA TRP A 214 -1.42 17.74 -1.66
C TRP A 214 -0.19 16.82 -1.72
N LEU A 215 0.80 17.05 -0.83
CA LEU A 215 2.03 16.28 -0.78
C LEU A 215 1.78 14.83 -0.34
N THR A 216 0.90 14.61 0.66
CA THR A 216 0.56 13.26 1.10
C THR A 216 -0.06 12.44 -0.03
N ILE A 217 -0.88 13.08 -0.87
CA ILE A 217 -1.51 12.43 -2.02
C ILE A 217 -0.46 12.13 -3.10
N VAL A 218 0.44 13.09 -3.39
CA VAL A 218 1.55 12.87 -4.33
C VAL A 218 2.44 11.71 -3.89
N LEU A 219 2.81 11.65 -2.61
CA LEU A 219 3.62 10.56 -2.06
C LEU A 219 2.88 9.22 -2.17
N SER A 220 1.58 9.19 -1.84
CA SER A 220 0.77 7.99 -1.97
C SER A 220 0.78 7.44 -3.39
N PHE A 221 0.55 8.27 -4.41
CA PHE A 221 0.62 7.85 -5.82
C PHE A 221 2.05 7.52 -6.25
N GLY A 222 3.04 8.29 -5.81
CA GLY A 222 4.44 8.07 -6.12
C GLY A 222 4.94 6.69 -5.68
N PHE A 223 4.48 6.20 -4.52
CA PHE A 223 4.78 4.85 -4.06
C PHE A 223 3.87 3.79 -4.70
N TYR A 224 2.63 4.12 -5.04
CA TYR A 224 1.67 3.17 -5.58
C TYR A 224 1.92 2.81 -7.05
N ILE A 225 2.26 3.80 -7.89
CA ILE A 225 2.46 3.58 -9.34
C ILE A 225 3.54 2.53 -9.61
N PRO A 226 4.74 2.58 -9.00
CA PRO A 226 5.75 1.53 -9.18
C PRO A 226 5.26 0.14 -8.77
N VAL A 227 4.45 0.04 -7.70
CA VAL A 227 3.89 -1.24 -7.27
C VAL A 227 2.96 -1.81 -8.32
N VAL A 228 2.07 -0.99 -8.91
CA VAL A 228 1.15 -1.44 -9.96
C VAL A 228 1.89 -1.91 -11.22
N LEU A 229 3.01 -1.27 -11.56
CA LEU A 229 3.70 -1.52 -12.82
C LEU A 229 4.72 -2.66 -12.74
N TRP A 230 5.39 -2.83 -11.61
CA TRP A 230 6.57 -3.69 -11.52
C TRP A 230 6.59 -4.69 -10.37
N ALA A 231 5.60 -4.73 -9.48
CA ALA A 231 5.62 -5.66 -8.35
C ALA A 231 5.59 -7.13 -8.79
N ASP A 232 4.97 -7.44 -9.92
CA ASP A 232 4.93 -8.79 -10.48
C ASP A 232 6.29 -9.24 -11.06
N VAL A 233 7.13 -8.28 -11.47
CA VAL A 233 8.48 -8.56 -12.03
C VAL A 233 9.54 -8.51 -10.94
N VAL A 234 9.43 -7.55 -10.02
CA VAL A 234 10.36 -7.33 -8.92
C VAL A 234 9.59 -7.30 -7.59
N PRO A 235 9.45 -8.43 -6.89
CA PRO A 235 8.63 -8.53 -5.67
C PRO A 235 9.01 -7.55 -4.55
N MET A 236 10.28 -7.15 -4.48
CA MET A 236 10.78 -6.14 -3.52
C MET A 236 10.07 -4.78 -3.66
N ILE A 237 9.57 -4.43 -4.85
CA ILE A 237 8.82 -3.19 -5.09
C ILE A 237 7.50 -3.19 -4.30
N GLY A 238 6.95 -4.36 -3.97
CA GLY A 238 5.79 -4.49 -3.10
C GLY A 238 5.98 -3.84 -1.72
N MET A 239 7.21 -3.72 -1.22
CA MET A 239 7.51 -3.04 0.05
C MET A 239 7.20 -1.54 0.02
N LEU A 240 7.09 -0.91 -1.16
CA LEU A 240 6.65 0.48 -1.30
C LEU A 240 5.19 0.71 -0.84
N MET A 241 4.44 -0.35 -0.60
CA MET A 241 3.12 -0.25 0.04
C MET A 241 3.21 0.29 1.48
N ILE A 242 4.30 0.02 2.21
CA ILE A 242 4.52 0.54 3.57
C ILE A 242 4.59 2.09 3.57
N PRO A 243 5.51 2.74 2.85
CA PRO A 243 5.55 4.20 2.81
C PRO A 243 4.30 4.83 2.17
N LYS A 244 3.63 4.15 1.23
CA LYS A 244 2.30 4.56 0.73
C LYS A 244 1.29 4.63 1.87
N THR A 245 1.23 3.60 2.71
CA THR A 245 0.33 3.53 3.87
C THR A 245 0.67 4.63 4.89
N CYS A 246 1.95 4.91 5.15
CA CYS A 246 2.37 6.04 5.97
C CYS A 246 1.85 7.39 5.43
N ALA A 247 1.83 7.58 4.10
CA ALA A 247 1.27 8.79 3.50
C ALA A 247 -0.24 8.92 3.76
N TYR A 248 -0.98 7.82 3.77
CA TYR A 248 -2.41 7.83 4.16
C TYR A 248 -2.62 8.13 5.64
N VAL A 249 -1.81 7.53 6.53
CA VAL A 249 -1.83 7.88 7.96
C VAL A 249 -1.60 9.37 8.14
N TRP A 250 -0.61 9.93 7.45
CA TRP A 250 -0.35 11.37 7.49
C TRP A 250 -1.55 12.19 7.02
N THR A 251 -2.22 11.76 5.94
CA THR A 251 -3.47 12.41 5.48
C THR A 251 -4.52 12.44 6.59
N VAL A 252 -4.74 11.32 7.30
CA VAL A 252 -5.71 11.23 8.41
C VAL A 252 -5.27 12.09 9.61
N LEU A 253 -3.97 12.14 9.90
CA LEU A 253 -3.44 12.91 11.03
C LEU A 253 -3.50 14.43 10.82
N ILE A 254 -3.50 14.92 9.59
CA ILE A 254 -3.52 16.39 9.31
C ILE A 254 -4.65 17.09 10.07
N LEU A 255 -5.86 16.53 10.08
CA LEU A 255 -6.98 17.15 10.79
C LEU A 255 -7.10 16.67 12.24
N SER A 256 -6.73 15.45 12.55
CA SER A 256 -6.81 14.96 13.94
C SER A 256 -5.92 15.77 14.89
N LEU A 257 -4.75 16.22 14.42
CA LEU A 257 -3.81 17.02 15.19
C LEU A 257 -4.19 18.52 15.31
N ILE A 258 -5.13 19.01 14.49
CA ILE A 258 -5.58 20.40 14.56
C ILE A 258 -6.60 20.60 15.68
N HIS A 259 -7.29 19.53 16.09
CA HIS A 259 -8.40 19.58 17.04
C HIS A 259 -8.08 18.90 18.41
N ILE A 260 -6.84 18.48 18.61
CA ILE A 260 -6.31 18.11 19.92
C ILE A 260 -5.63 19.32 20.56
#